data_b4ce2691f9a5729a854a6f7a24110289
#
_entry.id   b4ce2691f9a5729a854a6f7a24110289
#
_cell.length_a   1.000
_cell.length_b   1.000
_cell.length_c   1.000
_cell.angle_alpha   90.00
_cell.angle_beta   90.00
_cell.angle_gamma   90.00
#
_symmetry.space_group_name_H-M   'P 1'
#
loop_
_entity.id
_entity.type
_entity.pdbx_description
1 polymer ?
#
loop_
_entity_poly.entity_id
_entity_poly.type
_entity_poly.pdbx_seq_one_letter_code
_entity_poly.pdbx_strand_id
1 'polypeptide(L)'
;MTMMKNMLLILWTLSVSTLVGQDREQVAEETVTTNHSVVIKGKSVPFQATTGTQPVWDESGKAVAAVHYTYYLRTDVKNRAGRPLVISFNGGPGSGSVWMHLAYTGPKILKIDDEGFPIQPYGVKDNPNSILDEADIVFVNPVNTGYSRIIDEEVDRKMFFGVTADIKYLAEWINTFVTRVNRWESPKYLIGESYGTTRVSGLALELQNAQWMYINGVILVSPTGLGIDRNGPVGAATRLPYFAAAAWYHNQLSETLQNRDLEEMLAEVEGYAINELMPVLAKGGFVGKEERSAAAKKMAEYSGISEKVILQHNLDISPSFFWKELLREEGFTVGRLDSRYKGIDRMDGGSRPDFNSELTSWLHSFTPAVNFYYRNVLNYKTDIKYNMFGPVRPWDRNGDNSGEDLRQAMAQNPYLHTMIQSGYYDGATQYFDAKYTMWQIDPSGKLKDRLSFKGYRSGHMMYLRNEDLISANDHIRDFIKMSLPKPGEPAKY
;
A
#
# COMPACT_ATOMS: atom_id res chain seq x y z
N MET A 1 2.05 -92.51 -19.57
CA MET A 1 2.57 -91.28 -20.29
C MET A 1 1.68 -90.10 -19.83
N THR A 2 2.07 -89.47 -18.74
CA THR A 2 1.25 -88.51 -18.03
C THR A 2 1.91 -87.14 -18.16
N MET A 3 1.27 -86.24 -18.84
CA MET A 3 1.72 -84.83 -18.96
C MET A 3 1.29 -84.04 -17.71
N MET A 4 2.26 -83.58 -16.91
CA MET A 4 2.04 -82.58 -15.87
C MET A 4 1.97 -81.14 -16.49
N LYS A 5 0.84 -80.42 -16.35
CA LYS A 5 0.66 -79.06 -16.63
C LYS A 5 1.14 -78.23 -15.47
N ASN A 6 2.21 -77.44 -15.65
CA ASN A 6 2.63 -76.38 -14.71
C ASN A 6 1.76 -75.17 -14.87
N MET A 7 1.00 -74.84 -13.82
CA MET A 7 0.22 -73.58 -13.76
C MET A 7 1.03 -72.54 -12.99
N LEU A 8 1.52 -71.54 -13.71
CA LEU A 8 2.26 -70.39 -13.13
C LEU A 8 1.22 -69.44 -12.52
N LEU A 9 1.21 -69.31 -11.19
CA LEU A 9 0.42 -68.31 -10.48
C LEU A 9 1.20 -67.00 -10.47
N ILE A 10 0.76 -65.99 -11.22
CA ILE A 10 1.29 -64.62 -11.16
C ILE A 10 0.53 -63.91 -10.03
N LEU A 11 1.21 -63.66 -8.91
CA LEU A 11 0.72 -62.76 -7.84
C LEU A 11 0.92 -61.34 -8.29
N TRP A 12 -0.18 -60.63 -8.56
CA TRP A 12 -0.19 -59.19 -8.68
C TRP A 12 -0.23 -58.58 -7.27
N THR A 13 0.88 -58.01 -6.81
CA THR A 13 0.91 -57.18 -5.62
C THR A 13 0.40 -55.81 -6.00
N LEU A 14 -0.85 -55.46 -5.67
CA LEU A 14 -1.36 -54.10 -5.68
C LEU A 14 -0.61 -53.28 -4.63
N SER A 15 0.34 -52.48 -5.03
CA SER A 15 0.90 -51.40 -4.18
C SER A 15 -0.17 -50.32 -4.03
N VAL A 16 -0.91 -50.35 -2.93
CA VAL A 16 -1.76 -49.21 -2.53
C VAL A 16 -0.83 -48.12 -2.05
N SER A 17 -0.53 -47.16 -2.93
CA SER A 17 0.08 -45.91 -2.54
C SER A 17 -0.97 -45.14 -1.73
N THR A 18 -0.86 -45.15 -0.43
CA THR A 18 -1.59 -44.18 0.40
C THR A 18 -1.08 -42.78 0.03
N LEU A 19 -1.87 -42.04 -0.71
CA LEU A 19 -1.73 -40.59 -0.80
C LEU A 19 -1.99 -40.04 0.61
N VAL A 20 -0.93 -39.93 1.40
CA VAL A 20 -0.95 -39.10 2.60
C VAL A 20 -1.12 -37.69 2.08
N GLY A 21 -2.27 -37.06 2.34
CA GLY A 21 -2.47 -35.66 2.07
C GLY A 21 -1.34 -34.88 2.75
N GLN A 22 -0.56 -34.16 1.99
CA GLN A 22 0.50 -33.33 2.53
C GLN A 22 -0.19 -32.21 3.34
N ASP A 23 0.13 -32.11 4.62
CA ASP A 23 -0.40 -31.07 5.48
C ASP A 23 -0.05 -29.70 4.87
N ARG A 24 -1.00 -28.76 4.89
CA ARG A 24 -0.80 -27.41 4.36
C ARG A 24 -0.10 -26.50 5.39
N GLU A 25 0.98 -27.00 5.96
CA GLU A 25 1.78 -26.28 6.95
C GLU A 25 2.83 -25.41 6.28
N GLN A 26 3.05 -24.22 6.83
CA GLN A 26 4.11 -23.33 6.40
C GLN A 26 5.42 -23.71 7.06
N VAL A 27 6.46 -23.90 6.26
CA VAL A 27 7.82 -24.14 6.77
C VAL A 27 8.38 -22.85 7.33
N ALA A 28 8.99 -22.93 8.52
CA ALA A 28 9.56 -21.77 9.22
C ALA A 28 10.60 -21.04 8.36
N GLU A 29 11.45 -21.80 7.68
CA GLU A 29 12.53 -21.27 6.85
C GLU A 29 12.74 -22.12 5.60
N GLU A 30 12.45 -21.54 4.44
CA GLU A 30 12.76 -22.11 3.13
C GLU A 30 12.93 -20.99 2.10
N THR A 31 13.78 -21.19 1.12
CA THR A 31 13.94 -20.21 0.02
C THR A 31 14.17 -20.89 -1.31
N VAL A 32 13.65 -20.27 -2.35
CA VAL A 32 13.92 -20.60 -3.75
C VAL A 32 14.52 -19.39 -4.43
N THR A 33 15.59 -19.60 -5.19
CA THR A 33 16.28 -18.53 -5.91
C THR A 33 16.26 -18.80 -7.41
N THR A 34 15.88 -17.80 -8.19
CA THR A 34 15.82 -17.85 -9.65
C THR A 34 16.51 -16.64 -10.27
N ASN A 35 17.08 -16.81 -11.49
CA ASN A 35 17.77 -15.74 -12.21
C ASN A 35 16.91 -15.24 -13.36
N HIS A 36 16.87 -13.93 -13.53
CA HIS A 36 16.03 -13.22 -14.48
C HIS A 36 16.73 -12.00 -15.06
N SER A 37 16.08 -11.40 -16.06
CA SER A 37 16.40 -10.06 -16.54
C SER A 37 15.12 -9.31 -16.87
N VAL A 38 15.18 -7.99 -16.83
CA VAL A 38 14.11 -7.08 -17.25
C VAL A 38 14.70 -5.87 -17.94
N VAL A 39 14.02 -5.33 -18.94
CA VAL A 39 14.44 -4.08 -19.57
C VAL A 39 13.81 -2.91 -18.83
N ILE A 40 14.64 -2.07 -18.18
CA ILE A 40 14.21 -0.88 -17.45
C ILE A 40 14.80 0.35 -18.13
N LYS A 41 13.94 1.31 -18.53
CA LYS A 41 14.37 2.54 -19.24
C LYS A 41 15.32 2.22 -20.42
N GLY A 42 15.04 1.14 -21.16
CA GLY A 42 15.80 0.71 -22.34
C GLY A 42 17.10 -0.06 -22.03
N LYS A 43 17.43 -0.31 -20.75
CA LYS A 43 18.64 -1.06 -20.36
C LYS A 43 18.26 -2.42 -19.77
N SER A 44 18.96 -3.48 -20.18
CA SER A 44 18.81 -4.81 -19.57
C SER A 44 19.40 -4.80 -18.16
N VAL A 45 18.58 -5.20 -17.16
CA VAL A 45 18.93 -5.31 -15.76
C VAL A 45 18.83 -6.78 -15.36
N PRO A 46 19.98 -7.49 -15.23
CA PRO A 46 19.98 -8.85 -14.71
C PRO A 46 19.78 -8.85 -13.21
N PHE A 47 18.95 -9.78 -12.72
CA PHE A 47 18.66 -9.88 -11.29
C PHE A 47 18.41 -11.31 -10.84
N GLN A 48 18.58 -11.51 -9.54
CA GLN A 48 18.21 -12.71 -8.82
C GLN A 48 16.97 -12.42 -7.99
N ALA A 49 15.99 -13.32 -8.06
CA ALA A 49 14.80 -13.30 -7.22
C ALA A 49 14.90 -14.44 -6.20
N THR A 50 14.96 -14.09 -4.91
CA THR A 50 14.87 -15.05 -3.80
C THR A 50 13.52 -14.89 -3.14
N THR A 51 12.72 -15.96 -3.11
CA THR A 51 11.41 -15.98 -2.45
C THR A 51 11.34 -17.15 -1.48
N GLY A 52 10.65 -16.93 -0.37
CA GLY A 52 10.52 -17.95 0.68
C GLY A 52 10.18 -17.35 2.03
N THR A 53 10.50 -18.04 3.10
CA THR A 53 10.18 -17.64 4.47
C THR A 53 11.42 -17.40 5.31
N GLN A 54 11.27 -16.48 6.28
CA GLN A 54 12.19 -16.26 7.38
C GLN A 54 11.39 -16.27 8.67
N PRO A 55 11.85 -16.98 9.73
CA PRO A 55 11.13 -17.08 10.99
C PRO A 55 11.00 -15.75 11.74
N VAL A 56 9.96 -15.67 12.57
CA VAL A 56 9.90 -14.79 13.74
C VAL A 56 10.00 -15.69 14.96
N TRP A 57 10.83 -15.29 15.90
CA TRP A 57 11.04 -16.03 17.16
C TRP A 57 10.37 -15.32 18.33
N ASP A 58 10.00 -16.10 19.33
CA ASP A 58 9.64 -15.59 20.65
C ASP A 58 10.91 -15.31 21.49
N GLU A 59 10.70 -14.81 22.72
CA GLU A 59 11.80 -14.48 23.65
C GLU A 59 12.64 -15.71 24.07
N SER A 60 12.11 -16.94 23.90
CA SER A 60 12.84 -18.19 24.15
C SER A 60 13.70 -18.63 22.97
N GLY A 61 13.56 -18.01 21.82
CA GLY A 61 14.20 -18.39 20.57
C GLY A 61 13.44 -19.47 19.79
N LYS A 62 12.20 -19.81 20.16
CA LYS A 62 11.32 -20.70 19.40
C LYS A 62 10.73 -19.97 18.20
N ALA A 63 10.81 -20.56 17.01
CA ALA A 63 10.14 -20.03 15.84
C ALA A 63 8.61 -20.14 15.98
N VAL A 64 7.91 -19.01 15.96
CA VAL A 64 6.46 -18.91 16.20
C VAL A 64 5.66 -18.48 14.98
N ALA A 65 6.32 -17.85 14.00
CA ALA A 65 5.72 -17.51 12.71
C ALA A 65 6.76 -17.59 11.60
N ALA A 66 6.27 -17.82 10.38
CA ALA A 66 7.04 -17.79 9.14
C ALA A 66 6.58 -16.60 8.31
N VAL A 67 7.46 -15.64 8.09
CA VAL A 67 7.19 -14.45 7.27
C VAL A 67 7.73 -14.66 5.87
N HIS A 68 6.82 -14.73 4.91
CA HIS A 68 7.15 -14.87 3.50
C HIS A 68 7.55 -13.54 2.88
N TYR A 69 8.61 -13.57 2.07
CA TYR A 69 9.14 -12.41 1.37
C TYR A 69 9.57 -12.76 -0.06
N THR A 70 9.78 -11.72 -0.88
CA THR A 70 10.44 -11.83 -2.18
C THR A 70 11.47 -10.72 -2.30
N TYR A 71 12.73 -11.11 -2.46
CA TYR A 71 13.88 -10.22 -2.57
C TYR A 71 14.43 -10.21 -3.99
N TYR A 72 14.50 -9.04 -4.60
CA TYR A 72 15.08 -8.80 -5.92
C TYR A 72 16.43 -8.12 -5.77
N LEU A 73 17.46 -8.80 -6.24
CA LEU A 73 18.85 -8.40 -6.15
C LEU A 73 19.42 -8.22 -7.54
N ARG A 74 19.81 -7.02 -7.92
CA ARG A 74 20.52 -6.78 -9.18
C ARG A 74 21.91 -7.41 -9.14
N THR A 75 22.29 -8.19 -10.15
CA THR A 75 23.50 -9.06 -10.11
C THR A 75 24.74 -8.45 -10.72
N ASP A 76 24.63 -7.47 -11.61
CA ASP A 76 25.75 -6.81 -12.30
C ASP A 76 26.40 -5.66 -11.53
N VAL A 77 25.96 -5.41 -10.28
CA VAL A 77 26.51 -4.37 -9.40
C VAL A 77 27.57 -4.96 -8.48
N LYS A 78 28.81 -4.43 -8.57
CA LYS A 78 29.97 -4.87 -7.76
C LYS A 78 29.97 -4.28 -6.35
N ASN A 79 29.68 -2.98 -6.21
CA ASN A 79 29.65 -2.29 -4.91
C ASN A 79 28.23 -2.28 -4.34
N ARG A 80 27.95 -3.18 -3.40
CA ARG A 80 26.64 -3.29 -2.74
C ARG A 80 26.45 -2.35 -1.57
N ALA A 81 27.54 -1.91 -0.94
CA ALA A 81 27.48 -0.98 0.19
C ALA A 81 26.82 0.35 -0.19
N GLY A 82 27.14 0.89 -1.38
CA GLY A 82 26.52 2.11 -1.88
C GLY A 82 25.15 1.92 -2.54
N ARG A 83 24.67 0.68 -2.72
CA ARG A 83 23.40 0.42 -3.40
C ARG A 83 22.23 0.42 -2.42
N PRO A 84 21.17 1.22 -2.66
CA PRO A 84 20.00 1.26 -1.78
C PRO A 84 19.29 -0.10 -1.65
N LEU A 85 18.71 -0.34 -0.47
CA LEU A 85 17.79 -1.43 -0.18
C LEU A 85 16.43 -0.84 0.17
N VAL A 86 15.40 -1.17 -0.61
CA VAL A 86 14.02 -0.76 -0.37
C VAL A 86 13.25 -1.92 0.25
N ILE A 87 12.61 -1.69 1.40
CA ILE A 87 11.78 -2.66 2.11
C ILE A 87 10.32 -2.22 1.95
N SER A 88 9.50 -3.05 1.31
CA SER A 88 8.17 -2.69 0.83
C SER A 88 7.06 -3.47 1.53
N PHE A 89 6.00 -2.74 1.93
CA PHE A 89 4.83 -3.27 2.61
C PHE A 89 3.54 -2.73 2.01
N ASN A 90 2.54 -3.59 1.80
CA ASN A 90 1.16 -3.15 1.69
C ASN A 90 0.50 -3.01 3.07
N GLY A 91 -0.74 -2.57 3.08
CA GLY A 91 -1.48 -2.22 4.29
C GLY A 91 -2.57 -3.19 4.71
N GLY A 92 -3.75 -2.67 4.84
CA GLY A 92 -4.95 -3.39 5.24
C GLY A 92 -5.46 -3.13 6.66
N PRO A 93 -4.81 -3.62 7.74
CA PRO A 93 -3.48 -4.19 7.98
C PRO A 93 -3.24 -5.63 7.49
N GLY A 94 -4.24 -6.37 7.14
CA GLY A 94 -4.13 -7.79 6.74
C GLY A 94 -3.85 -8.04 5.25
N SER A 95 -3.43 -7.06 4.47
CA SER A 95 -3.14 -7.24 3.05
C SER A 95 -1.76 -7.84 2.81
N GLY A 96 -1.66 -8.81 1.89
CA GLY A 96 -0.38 -9.24 1.32
C GLY A 96 0.26 -8.14 0.48
N SER A 97 1.58 -8.18 0.31
CA SER A 97 2.34 -7.15 -0.42
C SER A 97 2.22 -7.25 -1.95
N VAL A 98 1.27 -8.01 -2.46
CA VAL A 98 1.07 -8.30 -3.88
C VAL A 98 0.82 -7.08 -4.75
N TRP A 99 0.14 -6.05 -4.21
CA TRP A 99 -0.25 -4.86 -4.95
C TRP A 99 0.99 -4.04 -5.35
N MET A 100 1.80 -3.67 -4.37
CA MET A 100 3.06 -2.99 -4.64
C MET A 100 4.08 -3.87 -5.37
N HIS A 101 4.06 -5.19 -5.14
CA HIS A 101 4.95 -6.14 -5.76
C HIS A 101 4.66 -6.32 -7.27
N LEU A 102 3.38 -6.57 -7.63
CA LEU A 102 2.99 -6.90 -9.00
C LEU A 102 2.28 -5.75 -9.74
N ALA A 103 2.37 -4.53 -9.24
CA ALA A 103 1.82 -3.40 -9.97
C ALA A 103 2.64 -2.10 -9.84
N TYR A 104 3.64 -2.02 -8.95
CA TYR A 104 4.34 -0.76 -8.71
C TYR A 104 5.84 -0.85 -8.95
N THR A 105 6.63 -1.18 -7.90
CA THR A 105 8.09 -1.04 -7.93
C THR A 105 8.81 -2.30 -8.42
N GLY A 106 8.15 -3.45 -8.38
CA GLY A 106 8.72 -4.74 -8.77
C GLY A 106 9.04 -4.87 -10.26
N PRO A 107 9.87 -5.88 -10.65
CA PRO A 107 10.27 -6.09 -12.06
C PRO A 107 9.16 -6.63 -12.97
N LYS A 108 8.04 -7.04 -12.41
CA LYS A 108 6.85 -7.50 -13.13
C LYS A 108 5.62 -6.74 -12.65
N ILE A 109 4.71 -6.46 -13.56
CA ILE A 109 3.43 -5.82 -13.27
C ILE A 109 2.27 -6.59 -13.91
N LEU A 110 1.08 -6.40 -13.35
CA LEU A 110 -0.17 -6.95 -13.85
C LEU A 110 -0.43 -6.51 -15.29
N LYS A 111 -1.06 -7.35 -16.10
CA LYS A 111 -1.58 -6.97 -17.42
C LYS A 111 -2.84 -6.12 -17.24
N ILE A 112 -2.68 -4.82 -17.42
CA ILE A 112 -3.71 -3.79 -17.35
C ILE A 112 -3.58 -2.87 -18.56
N ASP A 113 -4.65 -2.14 -18.89
CA ASP A 113 -4.60 -1.05 -19.86
C ASP A 113 -3.92 0.20 -19.28
N ASP A 114 -3.86 1.27 -20.06
CA ASP A 114 -3.17 2.49 -19.66
C ASP A 114 -3.89 3.25 -18.52
N GLU A 115 -5.19 3.03 -18.34
CA GLU A 115 -5.99 3.63 -17.27
C GLU A 115 -6.07 2.75 -16.01
N GLY A 116 -5.52 1.52 -16.04
CA GLY A 116 -5.44 0.62 -14.89
C GLY A 116 -6.50 -0.46 -14.83
N PHE A 117 -7.31 -0.63 -15.87
CA PHE A 117 -8.33 -1.68 -15.91
C PHE A 117 -7.72 -3.01 -16.34
N PRO A 118 -8.03 -4.13 -15.63
CA PRO A 118 -7.45 -5.43 -15.90
C PRO A 118 -7.84 -6.00 -17.27
N ILE A 119 -6.87 -6.57 -17.98
CA ILE A 119 -7.04 -7.19 -19.32
C ILE A 119 -6.99 -8.72 -19.19
N GLN A 120 -7.99 -9.41 -19.76
CA GLN A 120 -8.00 -10.87 -19.85
C GLN A 120 -7.24 -11.35 -21.11
N PRO A 121 -6.57 -12.53 -21.04
CA PRO A 121 -6.36 -13.37 -19.86
C PRO A 121 -5.42 -12.70 -18.85
N TYR A 122 -5.79 -12.77 -17.57
CA TYR A 122 -5.01 -12.16 -16.50
C TYR A 122 -3.60 -12.75 -16.40
N GLY A 123 -2.64 -11.94 -16.00
CA GLY A 123 -1.24 -12.36 -15.87
C GLY A 123 -0.32 -11.18 -15.63
N VAL A 124 0.97 -11.41 -15.73
CA VAL A 124 2.01 -10.39 -15.54
C VAL A 124 2.77 -10.12 -16.84
N LYS A 125 3.32 -8.91 -16.93
CA LYS A 125 4.25 -8.46 -17.98
C LYS A 125 5.48 -7.82 -17.32
N ASP A 126 6.53 -7.58 -18.08
CA ASP A 126 7.70 -6.85 -17.60
C ASP A 126 7.32 -5.42 -17.20
N ASN A 127 7.97 -4.92 -16.15
CA ASN A 127 7.82 -3.54 -15.70
C ASN A 127 9.02 -2.70 -16.19
N PRO A 128 8.90 -1.96 -17.30
CA PRO A 128 9.98 -1.12 -17.80
C PRO A 128 10.28 0.10 -16.93
N ASN A 129 9.45 0.32 -15.88
CA ASN A 129 9.57 1.42 -14.94
C ASN A 129 9.99 0.98 -13.53
N SER A 130 10.23 -0.32 -13.30
CA SER A 130 10.71 -0.82 -12.00
C SER A 130 11.92 -0.03 -11.50
N ILE A 131 11.98 0.21 -10.20
CA ILE A 131 13.13 0.88 -9.55
C ILE A 131 14.33 -0.04 -9.32
N LEU A 132 14.29 -1.27 -9.84
CA LEU A 132 15.39 -2.23 -9.70
C LEU A 132 16.68 -1.79 -10.42
N ASP A 133 16.62 -0.78 -11.28
CA ASP A 133 17.80 -0.11 -11.82
C ASP A 133 18.56 0.70 -10.77
N GLU A 134 17.88 1.31 -9.78
CA GLU A 134 18.49 2.16 -8.73
C GLU A 134 18.63 1.43 -7.38
N ALA A 135 17.74 0.53 -7.01
CA ALA A 135 17.69 -0.11 -5.70
C ALA A 135 17.43 -1.62 -5.79
N ASP A 136 17.91 -2.38 -4.81
CA ASP A 136 17.39 -3.74 -4.56
C ASP A 136 16.12 -3.62 -3.72
N ILE A 137 15.17 -4.58 -3.89
CA ILE A 137 13.84 -4.45 -3.33
C ILE A 137 13.45 -5.75 -2.62
N VAL A 138 12.93 -5.64 -1.40
CA VAL A 138 12.26 -6.77 -0.73
C VAL A 138 10.80 -6.44 -0.45
N PHE A 139 9.90 -7.30 -0.90
CA PHE A 139 8.47 -7.28 -0.59
C PHE A 139 8.19 -8.24 0.52
N VAL A 140 7.66 -7.73 1.63
CA VAL A 140 7.43 -8.50 2.86
C VAL A 140 5.94 -8.67 3.07
N ASN A 141 5.50 -9.90 3.30
CA ASN A 141 4.13 -10.20 3.69
C ASN A 141 4.09 -10.34 5.22
N PRO A 142 3.50 -9.40 5.97
CA PRO A 142 3.35 -9.54 7.42
C PRO A 142 2.61 -10.83 7.81
N VAL A 143 2.74 -11.24 9.07
CA VAL A 143 2.16 -12.49 9.57
C VAL A 143 0.68 -12.63 9.18
N ASN A 144 0.30 -13.83 8.72
CA ASN A 144 -1.00 -14.23 8.17
C ASN A 144 -1.41 -13.57 6.85
N THR A 145 -0.54 -12.77 6.21
CA THR A 145 -0.78 -12.23 4.86
C THR A 145 0.04 -12.98 3.82
N GLY A 146 -0.35 -12.92 2.54
CA GLY A 146 0.34 -13.68 1.51
C GLY A 146 0.47 -15.16 1.89
N TYR A 147 1.70 -15.68 1.81
CA TYR A 147 2.02 -17.02 2.29
C TYR A 147 2.53 -17.05 3.74
N SER A 148 2.63 -15.91 4.43
CA SER A 148 3.06 -15.89 5.84
C SER A 148 2.03 -16.51 6.77
N ARG A 149 2.49 -17.27 7.76
CA ARG A 149 1.61 -17.95 8.73
C ARG A 149 2.21 -17.91 10.13
N ILE A 150 1.35 -17.90 11.14
CA ILE A 150 1.69 -18.42 12.47
C ILE A 150 1.93 -19.91 12.31
N ILE A 151 3.01 -20.43 12.89
CA ILE A 151 3.41 -21.85 12.84
C ILE A 151 3.38 -22.50 14.23
N ASP A 152 3.23 -21.73 15.28
CA ASP A 152 3.01 -22.20 16.65
C ASP A 152 1.58 -21.88 17.07
N GLU A 153 0.73 -22.88 17.23
CA GLU A 153 -0.67 -22.69 17.59
C GLU A 153 -0.85 -22.13 19.01
N GLU A 154 0.16 -22.28 19.88
CA GLU A 154 0.12 -21.80 21.27
C GLU A 154 0.54 -20.33 21.41
N VAL A 155 1.08 -19.71 20.35
CA VAL A 155 1.53 -18.31 20.41
C VAL A 155 0.37 -17.34 20.64
N ASP A 156 0.55 -16.37 21.53
CA ASP A 156 -0.43 -15.30 21.69
C ASP A 156 -0.46 -14.43 20.41
N ARG A 157 -1.61 -14.42 19.75
CA ARG A 157 -1.85 -13.62 18.54
C ARG A 157 -1.60 -12.11 18.73
N LYS A 158 -1.66 -11.62 19.98
CA LYS A 158 -1.34 -10.22 20.32
C LYS A 158 0.12 -9.88 20.04
N MET A 159 1.01 -10.88 19.91
CA MET A 159 2.40 -10.67 19.49
C MET A 159 2.50 -10.05 18.09
N PHE A 160 1.47 -10.21 17.24
CA PHE A 160 1.50 -9.81 15.84
C PHE A 160 0.45 -8.77 15.46
N PHE A 161 -0.74 -8.79 16.08
CA PHE A 161 -1.93 -8.10 15.57
C PHE A 161 -2.31 -6.88 16.38
N GLY A 162 -1.58 -5.83 16.16
CA GLY A 162 -1.75 -4.50 16.72
C GLY A 162 -0.68 -3.57 16.18
N VAL A 163 -0.87 -2.25 16.27
CA VAL A 163 0.09 -1.28 15.71
C VAL A 163 1.48 -1.47 16.29
N THR A 164 1.59 -1.46 17.61
CA THR A 164 2.88 -1.61 18.31
C THR A 164 3.50 -3.00 18.10
N ALA A 165 2.68 -4.05 18.14
CA ALA A 165 3.15 -5.42 17.95
C ALA A 165 3.68 -5.65 16.53
N ASP A 166 2.96 -5.17 15.51
CA ASP A 166 3.33 -5.24 14.10
C ASP A 166 4.68 -4.55 13.84
N ILE A 167 4.89 -3.37 14.41
CA ILE A 167 6.14 -2.63 14.29
C ILE A 167 7.31 -3.38 14.95
N LYS A 168 7.13 -3.88 16.16
CA LYS A 168 8.20 -4.54 16.93
C LYS A 168 8.71 -5.80 16.26
N TYR A 169 7.82 -6.78 15.96
CA TYR A 169 8.31 -8.02 15.37
C TYR A 169 8.89 -7.83 13.96
N LEU A 170 8.35 -6.86 13.19
CA LEU A 170 8.90 -6.55 11.88
C LEU A 170 10.25 -5.84 11.96
N ALA A 171 10.50 -5.01 12.97
CA ALA A 171 11.83 -4.42 13.18
C ALA A 171 12.90 -5.48 13.45
N GLU A 172 12.61 -6.48 14.29
CA GLU A 172 13.50 -7.62 14.54
C GLU A 172 13.67 -8.47 13.27
N TRP A 173 12.59 -8.72 12.54
CA TRP A 173 12.64 -9.46 11.28
C TRP A 173 13.54 -8.73 10.25
N ILE A 174 13.41 -7.41 10.12
CA ILE A 174 14.25 -6.58 9.22
C ILE A 174 15.71 -6.64 9.64
N ASN A 175 16.01 -6.54 10.93
CA ASN A 175 17.38 -6.67 11.46
C ASN A 175 18.01 -8.00 11.02
N THR A 176 17.30 -9.10 11.24
CA THR A 176 17.72 -10.44 10.84
C THR A 176 17.90 -10.55 9.31
N PHE A 177 16.95 -10.03 8.54
CA PHE A 177 17.02 -10.03 7.08
C PHE A 177 18.23 -9.27 6.57
N VAL A 178 18.45 -8.03 7.03
CA VAL A 178 19.59 -7.18 6.65
C VAL A 178 20.91 -7.84 6.98
N THR A 179 20.99 -8.53 8.13
CA THR A 179 22.17 -9.28 8.57
C THR A 179 22.43 -10.46 7.62
N ARG A 180 21.41 -11.27 7.32
CA ARG A 180 21.52 -12.46 6.46
C ARG A 180 21.93 -12.14 5.03
N VAL A 181 21.41 -11.04 4.48
CA VAL A 181 21.74 -10.60 3.12
C VAL A 181 22.97 -9.68 3.05
N ASN A 182 23.63 -9.44 4.19
CA ASN A 182 24.83 -8.59 4.33
C ASN A 182 24.65 -7.18 3.75
N ARG A 183 23.61 -6.46 4.24
CA ARG A 183 23.24 -5.13 3.73
C ARG A 183 23.24 -4.03 4.82
N TRP A 184 24.02 -4.21 5.88
CA TRP A 184 24.16 -3.21 6.95
C TRP A 184 24.69 -1.85 6.47
N GLU A 185 25.66 -1.86 5.57
CA GLU A 185 26.29 -0.64 5.02
C GLU A 185 25.40 0.08 3.98
N SER A 186 24.40 -0.61 3.41
CA SER A 186 23.56 -0.05 2.37
C SER A 186 22.62 1.04 2.90
N PRO A 187 22.40 2.12 2.14
CA PRO A 187 21.30 3.05 2.41
C PRO A 187 19.97 2.31 2.40
N LYS A 188 19.11 2.58 3.37
CA LYS A 188 17.84 1.84 3.56
C LYS A 188 16.64 2.75 3.41
N TYR A 189 15.64 2.25 2.72
CA TYR A 189 14.38 2.94 2.45
C TYR A 189 13.21 2.04 2.83
N LEU A 190 12.21 2.62 3.48
CA LEU A 190 10.93 1.97 3.76
C LEU A 190 9.88 2.53 2.84
N ILE A 191 9.07 1.67 2.24
CA ILE A 191 7.91 2.08 1.46
C ILE A 191 6.67 1.34 1.95
N GLY A 192 5.61 2.08 2.28
CA GLY A 192 4.36 1.52 2.77
C GLY A 192 3.16 2.12 2.05
N GLU A 193 2.14 1.29 1.79
CA GLU A 193 0.88 1.74 1.22
C GLU A 193 -0.25 1.57 2.24
N SER A 194 -1.18 2.57 2.30
CA SER A 194 -2.36 2.51 3.17
C SER A 194 -1.95 2.32 4.64
N TYR A 195 -2.48 1.31 5.36
CA TYR A 195 -1.98 0.98 6.70
C TYR A 195 -0.46 0.69 6.72
N GLY A 196 0.13 0.27 5.61
CA GLY A 196 1.58 0.14 5.48
C GLY A 196 2.33 1.45 5.79
N THR A 197 1.70 2.61 5.65
CA THR A 197 2.28 3.91 6.01
C THR A 197 2.38 4.10 7.53
N THR A 198 1.35 3.68 8.30
CA THR A 198 1.43 3.57 9.77
C THR A 198 2.59 2.66 10.17
N ARG A 199 2.71 1.48 9.54
CA ARG A 199 3.79 0.51 9.78
C ARG A 199 5.17 1.12 9.54
N VAL A 200 5.44 1.68 8.36
CA VAL A 200 6.77 2.18 8.02
C VAL A 200 7.15 3.45 8.78
N SER A 201 6.17 4.24 9.19
CA SER A 201 6.37 5.41 10.06
C SER A 201 6.85 4.99 11.45
N GLY A 202 6.19 4.02 12.08
CA GLY A 202 6.63 3.46 13.37
C GLY A 202 7.94 2.67 13.25
N LEU A 203 8.12 1.89 12.16
CA LEU A 203 9.37 1.17 11.89
C LEU A 203 10.58 2.12 11.76
N ALA A 204 10.40 3.34 11.23
CA ALA A 204 11.50 4.29 11.11
C ALA A 204 12.11 4.63 12.48
N LEU A 205 11.28 4.78 13.53
CA LEU A 205 11.77 5.04 14.88
C LEU A 205 12.26 3.76 15.58
N GLU A 206 11.50 2.67 15.48
CA GLU A 206 11.83 1.40 16.14
C GLU A 206 13.18 0.83 15.64
N LEU A 207 13.44 0.90 14.33
CA LEU A 207 14.72 0.48 13.76
C LEU A 207 15.88 1.34 14.27
N GLN A 208 15.70 2.65 14.42
CA GLN A 208 16.74 3.52 14.96
C GLN A 208 17.00 3.28 16.44
N ASN A 209 15.95 3.15 17.25
CA ASN A 209 16.08 3.13 18.71
C ASN A 209 16.31 1.72 19.27
N ALA A 210 15.70 0.69 18.68
CA ALA A 210 15.79 -0.69 19.18
C ALA A 210 16.80 -1.54 18.39
N GLN A 211 16.98 -1.27 17.10
CA GLN A 211 17.86 -2.05 16.22
C GLN A 211 19.14 -1.30 15.80
N TRP A 212 19.31 -0.05 16.22
CA TRP A 212 20.45 0.81 15.91
C TRP A 212 20.71 0.94 14.40
N MET A 213 19.65 0.92 13.62
CA MET A 213 19.65 0.94 12.16
C MET A 213 19.08 2.24 11.64
N TYR A 214 19.89 3.09 11.03
CA TYR A 214 19.42 4.30 10.36
C TYR A 214 18.72 4.00 9.04
N ILE A 215 17.69 4.79 8.77
CA ILE A 215 16.89 4.78 7.54
C ILE A 215 17.15 6.10 6.80
N ASN A 216 17.32 6.05 5.48
CA ASN A 216 17.58 7.22 4.65
C ASN A 216 16.30 7.86 4.09
N GLY A 217 15.25 7.05 3.89
CA GLY A 217 13.99 7.58 3.39
C GLY A 217 12.80 6.72 3.76
N VAL A 218 11.66 7.39 3.93
CA VAL A 218 10.33 6.78 4.10
C VAL A 218 9.44 7.28 2.98
N ILE A 219 8.78 6.35 2.29
CA ILE A 219 7.84 6.64 1.20
C ILE A 219 6.45 6.19 1.64
N LEU A 220 5.55 7.15 1.75
CA LEU A 220 4.18 6.96 2.20
C LEU A 220 3.24 7.01 0.99
N VAL A 221 2.72 5.85 0.59
CA VAL A 221 1.79 5.72 -0.53
C VAL A 221 0.37 5.68 0.00
N SER A 222 -0.47 6.63 -0.40
CA SER A 222 -1.86 6.74 0.05
C SER A 222 -2.00 6.63 1.57
N PRO A 223 -1.38 7.57 2.34
CA PRO A 223 -1.17 7.39 3.77
C PRO A 223 -2.45 7.50 4.61
N THR A 224 -2.44 6.77 5.71
CA THR A 224 -3.42 6.89 6.81
C THR A 224 -3.24 8.18 7.60
N GLY A 225 -4.05 8.37 8.65
CA GLY A 225 -3.94 9.53 9.55
C GLY A 225 -2.75 9.52 10.50
N LEU A 226 -1.97 8.43 10.55
CA LEU A 226 -0.77 8.30 11.40
C LEU A 226 -1.00 8.70 12.86
N GLY A 227 -2.18 8.40 13.42
CA GLY A 227 -2.55 8.78 14.78
C GLY A 227 -3.01 10.23 14.96
N ILE A 228 -2.97 11.06 13.92
CA ILE A 228 -3.47 12.45 13.97
C ILE A 228 -5.01 12.47 13.93
N ASP A 229 -5.62 13.16 14.88
CA ASP A 229 -7.08 13.32 14.93
C ASP A 229 -7.57 14.26 13.82
N ARG A 230 -8.55 13.77 13.05
CA ARG A 230 -9.22 14.52 11.98
C ARG A 230 -10.74 14.44 12.11
N ASN A 231 -11.24 14.21 13.31
CA ASN A 231 -12.68 14.14 13.56
C ASN A 231 -13.38 15.51 13.45
N GLY A 232 -14.69 15.48 13.23
CA GLY A 232 -15.53 16.66 13.19
C GLY A 232 -15.20 17.63 12.04
N PRO A 233 -15.12 18.94 12.30
CA PRO A 233 -14.94 19.98 11.29
C PRO A 233 -13.71 19.78 10.38
N VAL A 234 -12.64 19.29 10.96
CA VAL A 234 -11.40 19.02 10.23
C VAL A 234 -11.64 18.00 9.10
N GLY A 235 -12.13 16.81 9.46
CA GLY A 235 -12.37 15.77 8.48
C GLY A 235 -13.47 16.14 7.47
N ALA A 236 -14.49 16.91 7.90
CA ALA A 236 -15.54 17.38 6.98
C ALA A 236 -15.00 18.37 5.95
N ALA A 237 -14.06 19.26 6.34
CA ALA A 237 -13.45 20.22 5.41
C ALA A 237 -12.40 19.58 4.52
N THR A 238 -11.49 18.76 5.09
CA THR A 238 -10.33 18.21 4.35
C THR A 238 -10.69 17.18 3.28
N ARG A 239 -11.90 16.60 3.33
CA ARG A 239 -12.38 15.69 2.27
C ARG A 239 -12.98 16.38 1.04
N LEU A 240 -13.30 17.70 1.11
CA LEU A 240 -13.90 18.44 -0.02
C LEU A 240 -13.00 18.44 -1.27
N PRO A 241 -11.68 18.61 -1.18
CA PRO A 241 -10.80 18.53 -2.38
C PRO A 241 -10.87 17.18 -3.09
N TYR A 242 -11.00 16.06 -2.35
CA TYR A 242 -11.23 14.76 -2.95
C TYR A 242 -12.60 14.69 -3.67
N PHE A 243 -13.67 15.24 -3.07
CA PHE A 243 -14.98 15.29 -3.72
C PHE A 243 -14.91 16.09 -5.03
N ALA A 244 -14.19 17.21 -5.01
CA ALA A 244 -13.98 18.02 -6.21
C ALA A 244 -13.21 17.28 -7.32
N ALA A 245 -12.18 16.53 -6.95
CA ALA A 245 -11.44 15.72 -7.91
C ALA A 245 -12.33 14.63 -8.55
N ALA A 246 -13.08 13.89 -7.75
CA ALA A 246 -13.98 12.86 -8.26
C ALA A 246 -15.11 13.43 -9.12
N ALA A 247 -15.71 14.56 -8.72
CA ALA A 247 -16.74 15.25 -9.48
C ALA A 247 -16.20 15.78 -10.81
N TRP A 248 -14.98 16.32 -10.81
CA TRP A 248 -14.28 16.76 -12.03
C TRP A 248 -14.06 15.59 -12.99
N TYR A 249 -13.59 14.45 -12.53
CA TYR A 249 -13.37 13.26 -13.36
C TYR A 249 -14.67 12.77 -14.04
N HIS A 250 -15.79 12.83 -13.32
CA HIS A 250 -17.09 12.37 -13.82
C HIS A 250 -17.91 13.45 -14.52
N ASN A 251 -17.34 14.61 -14.83
CA ASN A 251 -18.03 15.73 -15.49
C ASN A 251 -19.30 16.20 -14.75
N GLN A 252 -19.25 16.20 -13.41
CA GLN A 252 -20.37 16.61 -12.55
C GLN A 252 -20.25 18.08 -12.08
N LEU A 253 -19.26 18.82 -12.56
CA LEU A 253 -19.05 20.23 -12.22
C LEU A 253 -19.63 21.16 -13.30
N SER A 254 -19.76 22.45 -12.96
CA SER A 254 -20.11 23.48 -13.95
C SER A 254 -19.06 23.56 -15.05
N GLU A 255 -19.46 23.99 -16.25
CA GLU A 255 -18.56 24.16 -17.41
C GLU A 255 -17.32 24.99 -17.07
N THR A 256 -17.48 26.04 -16.26
CA THR A 256 -16.39 26.90 -15.83
C THR A 256 -15.33 26.16 -15.00
N LEU A 257 -15.73 25.26 -14.10
CA LEU A 257 -14.80 24.47 -13.29
C LEU A 257 -14.29 23.26 -14.08
N GLN A 258 -15.14 22.65 -14.89
CA GLN A 258 -14.82 21.46 -15.66
C GLN A 258 -13.69 21.69 -16.67
N ASN A 259 -13.61 22.90 -17.25
CA ASN A 259 -12.61 23.28 -18.24
C ASN A 259 -11.27 23.75 -17.64
N ARG A 260 -11.16 23.79 -16.31
CA ARG A 260 -9.91 24.17 -15.63
C ARG A 260 -8.96 22.96 -15.51
N ASP A 261 -7.67 23.27 -15.43
CA ASP A 261 -6.70 22.24 -14.99
C ASP A 261 -7.06 21.75 -13.58
N LEU A 262 -6.96 20.42 -13.40
CA LEU A 262 -7.37 19.77 -12.14
C LEU A 262 -6.57 20.29 -10.94
N GLU A 263 -5.25 20.35 -11.06
CA GLU A 263 -4.37 20.72 -9.96
C GLU A 263 -4.55 22.19 -9.55
N GLU A 264 -4.76 23.09 -10.53
CA GLU A 264 -5.08 24.50 -10.25
C GLU A 264 -6.43 24.65 -9.53
N MET A 265 -7.44 23.91 -9.98
CA MET A 265 -8.75 23.90 -9.33
C MET A 265 -8.63 23.34 -7.90
N LEU A 266 -7.92 22.23 -7.72
CA LEU A 266 -7.75 21.62 -6.40
C LEU A 266 -7.01 22.54 -5.42
N ALA A 267 -6.03 23.32 -5.86
CA ALA A 267 -5.35 24.32 -5.01
C ALA A 267 -6.32 25.37 -4.47
N GLU A 268 -7.29 25.80 -5.28
CA GLU A 268 -8.37 26.71 -4.84
C GLU A 268 -9.28 26.04 -3.81
N VAL A 269 -9.70 24.79 -4.07
CA VAL A 269 -10.59 24.04 -3.14
C VAL A 269 -9.89 23.76 -1.82
N GLU A 270 -8.60 23.42 -1.82
CA GLU A 270 -7.77 23.26 -0.62
C GLU A 270 -7.75 24.55 0.22
N GLY A 271 -7.53 25.71 -0.45
CA GLY A 271 -7.56 27.02 0.19
C GLY A 271 -8.92 27.33 0.82
N TYR A 272 -10.01 27.09 0.09
CA TYR A 272 -11.37 27.24 0.59
C TYR A 272 -11.65 26.33 1.79
N ALA A 273 -11.25 25.06 1.71
CA ALA A 273 -11.47 24.09 2.77
C ALA A 273 -10.87 24.53 4.12
N ILE A 274 -9.66 25.06 4.11
CA ILE A 274 -8.95 25.48 5.34
C ILE A 274 -9.37 26.88 5.80
N ASN A 275 -9.46 27.84 4.90
CA ASN A 275 -9.59 29.25 5.29
C ASN A 275 -11.06 29.68 5.48
N GLU A 276 -12.01 29.00 4.84
CA GLU A 276 -13.42 29.40 4.84
C GLU A 276 -14.33 28.30 5.39
N LEU A 277 -14.30 27.07 4.84
CA LEU A 277 -15.22 26.01 5.23
C LEU A 277 -14.97 25.51 6.66
N MET A 278 -13.72 25.25 7.01
CA MET A 278 -13.37 24.72 8.36
C MET A 278 -13.82 25.67 9.50
N PRO A 279 -13.61 27.01 9.44
CA PRO A 279 -14.16 27.96 10.41
C PRO A 279 -15.69 27.95 10.50
N VAL A 280 -16.39 27.78 9.37
CA VAL A 280 -17.86 27.66 9.35
C VAL A 280 -18.30 26.40 10.08
N LEU A 281 -17.70 25.26 9.74
CA LEU A 281 -18.00 23.95 10.36
C LEU A 281 -17.71 23.95 11.86
N ALA A 282 -16.67 24.66 12.31
CA ALA A 282 -16.31 24.77 13.73
C ALA A 282 -17.38 25.45 14.59
N LYS A 283 -18.24 26.28 14.00
CA LYS A 283 -19.37 26.93 14.68
C LYS A 283 -20.53 25.97 14.95
N GLY A 284 -20.59 24.83 14.25
CA GLY A 284 -21.63 23.82 14.41
C GLY A 284 -23.05 24.38 14.31
N GLY A 285 -23.89 24.13 15.32
CA GLY A 285 -25.26 24.64 15.36
C GLY A 285 -25.40 26.17 15.53
N PHE A 286 -24.31 26.89 15.77
CA PHE A 286 -24.29 28.34 15.94
C PHE A 286 -23.94 29.13 14.66
N VAL A 287 -23.74 28.43 13.53
CA VAL A 287 -23.56 29.09 12.24
C VAL A 287 -24.82 29.82 11.79
N GLY A 288 -24.69 31.06 11.32
CA GLY A 288 -25.80 31.86 10.79
C GLY A 288 -26.43 31.24 9.53
N LYS A 289 -27.71 31.54 9.27
CA LYS A 289 -28.43 30.96 8.11
C LYS A 289 -27.79 31.33 6.78
N GLU A 290 -27.42 32.60 6.60
CA GLU A 290 -26.78 33.12 5.40
C GLU A 290 -25.42 32.46 5.17
N GLU A 291 -24.59 32.37 6.23
CA GLU A 291 -23.28 31.75 6.19
C GLU A 291 -23.37 30.25 5.87
N ARG A 292 -24.35 29.56 6.49
CA ARG A 292 -24.63 28.14 6.22
C ARG A 292 -25.05 27.90 4.75
N SER A 293 -25.93 28.75 4.22
CA SER A 293 -26.39 28.62 2.83
C SER A 293 -25.25 28.92 1.84
N ALA A 294 -24.43 29.95 2.14
CA ALA A 294 -23.26 30.27 1.31
C ALA A 294 -22.25 29.12 1.27
N ALA A 295 -21.96 28.50 2.43
CA ALA A 295 -21.08 27.33 2.50
C ALA A 295 -21.66 26.12 1.74
N ALA A 296 -22.97 25.83 1.90
CA ALA A 296 -23.62 24.74 1.19
C ALA A 296 -23.58 24.94 -0.35
N LYS A 297 -23.83 26.17 -0.81
CA LYS A 297 -23.74 26.52 -2.21
C LYS A 297 -22.33 26.31 -2.77
N LYS A 298 -21.30 26.75 -2.03
CA LYS A 298 -19.90 26.59 -2.48
C LYS A 298 -19.44 25.13 -2.45
N MET A 299 -19.86 24.37 -1.44
CA MET A 299 -19.65 22.92 -1.41
C MET A 299 -20.32 22.22 -2.59
N ALA A 300 -21.56 22.61 -2.95
CA ALA A 300 -22.26 22.05 -4.11
C ALA A 300 -21.51 22.34 -5.42
N GLU A 301 -21.04 23.57 -5.58
CA GLU A 301 -20.25 23.99 -6.75
C GLU A 301 -19.00 23.09 -6.95
N TYR A 302 -18.29 22.74 -5.86
CA TYR A 302 -17.08 21.94 -5.94
C TYR A 302 -17.32 20.42 -5.94
N SER A 303 -18.38 19.94 -5.29
CA SER A 303 -18.58 18.48 -5.10
C SER A 303 -19.51 17.82 -6.12
N GLY A 304 -20.25 18.60 -6.91
CA GLY A 304 -21.33 18.06 -7.76
C GLY A 304 -22.56 17.56 -6.99
N ILE A 305 -22.55 17.64 -5.65
CA ILE A 305 -23.69 17.27 -4.81
C ILE A 305 -24.64 18.47 -4.67
N SER A 306 -25.95 18.28 -4.77
CA SER A 306 -26.88 19.39 -4.69
C SER A 306 -26.85 20.12 -3.34
N GLU A 307 -27.02 21.47 -3.35
CA GLU A 307 -27.10 22.29 -2.14
C GLU A 307 -28.10 21.78 -1.14
N LYS A 308 -29.28 21.31 -1.62
CA LYS A 308 -30.33 20.72 -0.80
C LYS A 308 -29.82 19.52 0.00
N VAL A 309 -29.10 18.60 -0.65
CA VAL A 309 -28.54 17.40 -0.02
C VAL A 309 -27.48 17.79 1.00
N ILE A 310 -26.59 18.74 0.69
CA ILE A 310 -25.55 19.22 1.60
C ILE A 310 -26.19 19.85 2.87
N LEU A 311 -27.23 20.66 2.71
CA LEU A 311 -27.97 21.23 3.85
C LEU A 311 -28.66 20.16 4.71
N GLN A 312 -29.22 19.11 4.09
CA GLN A 312 -29.83 17.99 4.80
C GLN A 312 -28.81 17.17 5.61
N HIS A 313 -27.54 17.19 5.20
CA HIS A 313 -26.42 16.54 5.90
C HIS A 313 -25.64 17.49 6.83
N ASN A 314 -26.18 18.69 7.11
CA ASN A 314 -25.56 19.67 7.99
C ASN A 314 -24.12 20.07 7.55
N LEU A 315 -23.83 20.17 6.27
CA LEU A 315 -22.53 20.47 5.66
C LEU A 315 -21.47 19.35 5.87
N ASP A 316 -21.88 18.18 6.36
CA ASP A 316 -20.97 17.06 6.61
C ASP A 316 -21.38 15.82 5.78
N ILE A 317 -20.93 15.78 4.54
CA ILE A 317 -21.12 14.63 3.65
C ILE A 317 -20.10 13.56 3.98
N SER A 318 -20.57 12.36 4.36
CA SER A 318 -19.65 11.24 4.56
C SER A 318 -19.11 10.71 3.23
N PRO A 319 -17.87 10.19 3.16
CA PRO A 319 -17.34 9.61 1.94
C PRO A 319 -18.24 8.49 1.36
N SER A 320 -18.77 7.62 2.20
CA SER A 320 -19.65 6.53 1.74
C SER A 320 -20.94 7.05 1.09
N PHE A 321 -21.50 8.14 1.62
CA PHE A 321 -22.65 8.78 1.01
C PHE A 321 -22.28 9.42 -0.33
N PHE A 322 -21.13 10.10 -0.41
CA PHE A 322 -20.63 10.71 -1.64
C PHE A 322 -20.45 9.66 -2.76
N TRP A 323 -19.85 8.50 -2.45
CA TRP A 323 -19.68 7.42 -3.45
C TRP A 323 -21.03 6.91 -4.00
N LYS A 324 -22.08 6.98 -3.20
CA LYS A 324 -23.45 6.57 -3.61
C LYS A 324 -24.18 7.67 -4.34
N GLU A 325 -23.92 8.94 -4.00
CA GLU A 325 -24.71 10.09 -4.45
C GLU A 325 -24.24 10.67 -5.78
N LEU A 326 -22.91 10.73 -6.00
CA LEU A 326 -22.32 11.49 -7.11
C LEU A 326 -22.92 11.18 -8.48
N LEU A 327 -23.16 9.92 -8.78
CA LEU A 327 -23.69 9.44 -10.06
C LEU A 327 -25.07 8.76 -9.91
N ARG A 328 -25.80 9.06 -8.85
CA ARG A 328 -27.09 8.44 -8.53
C ARG A 328 -28.11 8.56 -9.68
N GLU A 329 -28.20 9.75 -10.28
CA GLU A 329 -29.14 10.00 -11.39
C GLU A 329 -28.78 9.22 -12.66
N GLU A 330 -27.51 8.84 -12.81
CA GLU A 330 -27.03 7.97 -13.89
C GLU A 330 -27.20 6.47 -13.58
N GLY A 331 -27.64 6.10 -12.38
CA GLY A 331 -27.76 4.71 -11.93
C GLY A 331 -26.44 4.04 -11.56
N PHE A 332 -25.41 4.82 -11.21
CA PHE A 332 -24.10 4.31 -10.84
C PHE A 332 -23.67 4.75 -9.44
N THR A 333 -22.73 3.99 -8.87
CA THR A 333 -21.91 4.38 -7.71
C THR A 333 -20.48 4.51 -8.14
N VAL A 334 -19.65 5.22 -7.35
CA VAL A 334 -18.21 5.33 -7.61
C VAL A 334 -17.40 4.52 -6.61
N GLY A 335 -16.21 4.08 -7.01
CA GLY A 335 -15.32 3.26 -6.19
C GLY A 335 -14.78 4.00 -4.97
N ARG A 336 -14.58 3.26 -3.89
CA ARG A 336 -14.00 3.77 -2.64
C ARG A 336 -12.49 4.01 -2.75
N LEU A 337 -11.77 3.01 -3.25
CA LEU A 337 -10.30 3.07 -3.39
C LEU A 337 -9.89 3.80 -4.68
N ASP A 338 -10.77 3.85 -5.66
CA ASP A 338 -10.57 4.62 -6.88
C ASP A 338 -11.93 5.05 -7.45
N SER A 339 -12.25 6.32 -7.26
CA SER A 339 -13.54 6.87 -7.68
C SER A 339 -13.72 6.96 -9.20
N ARG A 340 -12.73 6.61 -10.01
CA ARG A 340 -12.87 6.46 -11.47
C ARG A 340 -13.70 5.23 -11.85
N TYR A 341 -13.69 4.19 -11.01
CA TYR A 341 -14.46 2.97 -11.21
C TYR A 341 -15.94 3.20 -10.88
N LYS A 342 -16.81 2.65 -11.73
CA LYS A 342 -18.27 2.68 -11.54
C LYS A 342 -18.78 1.31 -11.06
N GLY A 343 -19.80 1.32 -10.21
CA GLY A 343 -20.50 0.13 -9.75
C GLY A 343 -22.01 0.25 -10.00
N ILE A 344 -22.70 -0.88 -10.09
CA ILE A 344 -24.16 -0.95 -10.20
C ILE A 344 -24.70 -1.64 -8.95
N ASP A 345 -25.42 -0.89 -8.14
CA ASP A 345 -26.06 -1.40 -6.94
C ASP A 345 -27.45 -1.98 -7.23
N ARG A 346 -27.98 -2.73 -6.25
CA ARG A 346 -29.34 -3.23 -6.34
C ARG A 346 -30.40 -2.11 -6.40
N MET A 347 -30.14 -0.98 -5.75
CA MET A 347 -31.03 0.18 -5.68
C MET A 347 -30.23 1.45 -5.80
N ASP A 348 -30.74 2.46 -6.51
CA ASP A 348 -30.11 3.77 -6.61
C ASP A 348 -30.19 4.56 -5.27
N GLY A 349 -31.23 4.30 -4.47
CA GLY A 349 -31.36 4.85 -3.11
C GLY A 349 -30.35 4.28 -2.12
N GLY A 350 -30.29 4.88 -0.94
CA GLY A 350 -29.38 4.46 0.13
C GLY A 350 -28.24 5.43 0.39
N SER A 351 -27.41 5.11 1.39
CA SER A 351 -26.35 5.98 1.91
C SER A 351 -24.92 5.44 1.67
N ARG A 352 -24.81 4.29 1.00
CA ARG A 352 -23.50 3.69 0.69
C ARG A 352 -23.66 2.69 -0.46
N PRO A 353 -22.61 2.44 -1.25
CA PRO A 353 -22.56 1.36 -2.23
C PRO A 353 -22.70 -0.03 -1.60
N ASP A 354 -23.22 -0.99 -2.36
CA ASP A 354 -23.34 -2.39 -1.95
C ASP A 354 -21.98 -3.08 -1.87
N PHE A 355 -21.02 -2.66 -2.70
CA PHE A 355 -19.67 -3.23 -2.79
C PHE A 355 -18.65 -2.18 -3.30
N ASN A 356 -17.37 -2.50 -3.21
CA ASN A 356 -16.30 -1.71 -3.81
C ASN A 356 -16.03 -2.21 -5.22
N SER A 357 -16.45 -1.47 -6.24
CA SER A 357 -16.38 -1.88 -7.66
C SER A 357 -14.95 -2.13 -8.13
N GLU A 358 -14.02 -1.27 -7.76
CA GLU A 358 -12.60 -1.39 -8.07
C GLU A 358 -11.96 -2.62 -7.44
N LEU A 359 -12.21 -2.85 -6.13
CA LEU A 359 -11.60 -3.96 -5.40
C LEU A 359 -12.04 -5.32 -5.96
N THR A 360 -13.31 -5.43 -6.36
CA THR A 360 -13.81 -6.63 -7.02
C THR A 360 -13.03 -6.93 -8.30
N SER A 361 -12.84 -5.93 -9.15
CA SER A 361 -12.06 -6.06 -10.38
C SER A 361 -10.62 -6.46 -10.10
N TRP A 362 -9.96 -5.81 -9.15
CA TRP A 362 -8.55 -6.06 -8.81
C TRP A 362 -8.33 -7.44 -8.20
N LEU A 363 -9.19 -7.91 -7.29
CA LEU A 363 -9.06 -9.24 -6.70
C LEU A 363 -9.11 -10.35 -7.75
N HIS A 364 -9.97 -10.23 -8.74
CA HIS A 364 -10.10 -11.24 -9.81
C HIS A 364 -8.92 -11.24 -10.79
N SER A 365 -8.17 -10.16 -10.89
CA SER A 365 -7.00 -10.06 -11.76
C SER A 365 -5.68 -10.36 -11.05
N PHE A 366 -5.48 -9.84 -9.83
CA PHE A 366 -4.25 -10.08 -9.05
C PHE A 366 -4.15 -11.51 -8.53
N THR A 367 -5.25 -12.15 -8.13
CA THR A 367 -5.22 -13.51 -7.59
C THR A 367 -4.66 -14.54 -8.59
N PRO A 368 -5.14 -14.65 -9.84
CA PRO A 368 -4.51 -15.55 -10.81
C PRO A 368 -3.08 -15.13 -11.18
N ALA A 369 -2.80 -13.82 -11.26
CA ALA A 369 -1.48 -13.31 -11.59
C ALA A 369 -0.43 -13.68 -10.54
N VAL A 370 -0.72 -13.51 -9.25
CA VAL A 370 0.21 -13.83 -8.16
C VAL A 370 0.46 -15.32 -8.05
N ASN A 371 -0.57 -16.17 -8.18
CA ASN A 371 -0.42 -17.62 -8.14
C ASN A 371 0.42 -18.13 -9.32
N PHE A 372 0.17 -17.61 -10.53
CA PHE A 372 0.99 -17.93 -11.70
C PHE A 372 2.44 -17.50 -11.50
N TYR A 373 2.65 -16.27 -11.03
CA TYR A 373 3.97 -15.69 -10.89
C TYR A 373 4.85 -16.45 -9.91
N TYR A 374 4.36 -16.72 -8.70
CA TYR A 374 5.11 -17.49 -7.71
C TYR A 374 5.40 -18.91 -8.19
N ARG A 375 4.39 -19.61 -8.71
CA ARG A 375 4.54 -21.02 -9.07
C ARG A 375 5.38 -21.23 -10.32
N ASN A 376 5.15 -20.43 -11.39
CA ASN A 376 5.72 -20.69 -12.71
C ASN A 376 6.94 -19.82 -13.04
N VAL A 377 7.07 -18.65 -12.44
CA VAL A 377 8.19 -17.74 -12.71
C VAL A 377 9.23 -17.79 -11.60
N LEU A 378 8.81 -17.69 -10.34
CA LEU A 378 9.72 -17.75 -9.20
C LEU A 378 9.98 -19.19 -8.70
N ASN A 379 9.31 -20.19 -9.27
CA ASN A 379 9.43 -21.61 -8.92
C ASN A 379 9.16 -21.92 -7.43
N TYR A 380 8.39 -21.07 -6.75
CA TYR A 380 7.93 -21.29 -5.39
C TYR A 380 6.63 -22.10 -5.41
N LYS A 381 6.74 -23.40 -5.13
CA LYS A 381 5.64 -24.38 -5.24
C LYS A 381 5.11 -24.68 -3.84
N THR A 382 3.91 -24.21 -3.56
CA THR A 382 3.19 -24.48 -2.32
C THR A 382 1.71 -24.70 -2.62
N ASP A 383 1.03 -25.47 -1.77
CA ASP A 383 -0.43 -25.64 -1.78
C ASP A 383 -1.12 -24.75 -0.74
N ILE A 384 -0.34 -23.94 -0.01
CA ILE A 384 -0.85 -22.91 0.90
C ILE A 384 -1.53 -21.82 0.05
N LYS A 385 -2.74 -21.41 0.48
CA LYS A 385 -3.46 -20.31 -0.18
C LYS A 385 -2.74 -19.00 0.05
N TYR A 386 -2.49 -18.22 -1.03
CA TYR A 386 -2.07 -16.84 -0.90
C TYR A 386 -3.19 -15.97 -0.32
N ASN A 387 -3.00 -15.43 0.87
CA ASN A 387 -3.96 -14.54 1.51
C ASN A 387 -3.82 -13.13 0.94
N MET A 388 -4.66 -12.77 -0.01
CA MET A 388 -4.79 -11.38 -0.48
C MET A 388 -5.13 -10.44 0.69
N PHE A 389 -6.07 -10.90 1.51
CA PHE A 389 -6.39 -10.35 2.83
C PHE A 389 -6.42 -11.51 3.84
N GLY A 390 -5.60 -11.42 4.87
CA GLY A 390 -5.43 -12.47 5.87
C GLY A 390 -6.19 -12.24 7.18
N PRO A 391 -6.34 -13.30 8.01
CA PRO A 391 -7.07 -13.25 9.27
C PRO A 391 -6.21 -12.61 10.39
N VAL A 392 -6.15 -11.28 10.43
CA VAL A 392 -5.38 -10.50 11.41
C VAL A 392 -6.26 -9.87 12.51
N ARG A 393 -7.52 -10.25 12.58
CA ARG A 393 -8.45 -9.72 13.60
C ARG A 393 -8.48 -10.60 14.86
N PRO A 394 -8.73 -10.04 16.06
CA PRO A 394 -8.85 -8.60 16.32
C PRO A 394 -7.52 -7.87 16.14
N TRP A 395 -7.57 -6.61 15.68
CA TRP A 395 -6.41 -5.75 15.53
C TRP A 395 -6.43 -4.66 16.58
N ASP A 396 -5.37 -4.57 17.39
CA ASP A 396 -5.23 -3.51 18.38
C ASP A 396 -4.71 -2.23 17.73
N ARG A 397 -5.51 -1.16 17.85
CA ARG A 397 -5.17 0.20 17.36
C ARG A 397 -4.71 1.14 18.46
N ASN A 398 -4.71 0.68 19.70
CA ASN A 398 -4.23 1.48 20.82
C ASN A 398 -2.73 1.79 20.63
N GLY A 399 -2.36 3.03 20.94
CA GLY A 399 -0.97 3.45 20.83
C GLY A 399 -0.51 3.72 19.38
N ASP A 400 -1.43 4.01 18.43
CA ASP A 400 -1.02 4.53 17.12
C ASP A 400 -0.47 5.95 17.27
N ASN A 401 0.85 6.03 17.46
CA ASN A 401 1.63 7.26 17.49
C ASN A 401 2.55 7.40 16.27
N SER A 402 2.23 6.69 15.19
CA SER A 402 3.14 6.54 14.04
C SER A 402 3.55 7.87 13.38
N GLY A 403 2.73 8.92 13.47
CA GLY A 403 3.09 10.27 13.03
C GLY A 403 4.17 10.89 13.92
N GLU A 404 4.02 10.79 15.24
CA GLU A 404 5.04 11.25 16.19
C GLU A 404 6.32 10.42 16.09
N ASP A 405 6.19 9.10 15.90
CA ASP A 405 7.34 8.21 15.69
C ASP A 405 8.16 8.64 14.45
N LEU A 406 7.47 8.93 13.34
CA LEU A 406 8.11 9.43 12.13
C LEU A 406 8.79 10.79 12.35
N ARG A 407 8.09 11.73 13.01
CA ARG A 407 8.64 13.03 13.37
C ARG A 407 9.91 12.87 14.21
N GLN A 408 9.86 12.02 15.23
CA GLN A 408 10.99 11.78 16.13
C GLN A 408 12.17 11.11 15.39
N ALA A 409 11.89 10.12 14.53
CA ALA A 409 12.89 9.49 13.69
C ALA A 409 13.61 10.52 12.79
N MET A 410 12.84 11.41 12.14
CA MET A 410 13.39 12.50 11.33
C MET A 410 14.17 13.51 12.16
N ALA A 411 13.74 13.79 13.39
CA ALA A 411 14.44 14.70 14.29
C ALA A 411 15.75 14.12 14.84
N GLN A 412 15.86 12.83 14.99
CA GLN A 412 17.10 12.15 15.43
C GLN A 412 18.09 11.92 14.28
N ASN A 413 17.59 11.77 13.06
CA ASN A 413 18.36 11.35 11.91
C ASN A 413 18.35 12.43 10.82
N PRO A 414 19.44 13.20 10.64
CA PRO A 414 19.51 14.25 9.63
C PRO A 414 19.48 13.75 8.19
N TYR A 415 19.72 12.46 7.95
CA TYR A 415 19.61 11.86 6.61
C TYR A 415 18.18 11.47 6.23
N LEU A 416 17.25 11.35 7.20
CA LEU A 416 15.92 10.84 6.93
C LEU A 416 15.03 11.86 6.24
N HIS A 417 14.61 11.54 5.03
CA HIS A 417 13.61 12.27 4.23
C HIS A 417 12.32 11.47 4.11
N THR A 418 11.21 12.16 3.89
CA THR A 418 9.90 11.52 3.69
C THR A 418 9.24 12.02 2.40
N MET A 419 8.79 11.10 1.57
CA MET A 419 7.99 11.39 0.37
C MET A 419 6.58 10.85 0.54
N ILE A 420 5.59 11.68 0.23
CA ILE A 420 4.16 11.35 0.26
C ILE A 420 3.65 11.27 -1.18
N GLN A 421 3.04 10.16 -1.52
CA GLN A 421 2.44 9.89 -2.83
C GLN A 421 0.95 9.58 -2.65
N SER A 422 0.07 10.35 -3.29
CA SER A 422 -1.38 10.19 -3.13
C SER A 422 -2.11 10.37 -4.46
N GLY A 423 -3.10 9.51 -4.72
CA GLY A 423 -4.01 9.68 -5.84
C GLY A 423 -5.14 10.65 -5.50
N TYR A 424 -5.50 11.53 -6.44
CA TYR A 424 -6.57 12.51 -6.25
C TYR A 424 -7.96 11.88 -6.12
N TYR A 425 -8.15 10.67 -6.68
CA TYR A 425 -9.43 9.95 -6.70
C TYR A 425 -9.53 8.86 -5.63
N ASP A 426 -8.60 8.87 -4.65
CA ASP A 426 -8.64 7.97 -3.50
C ASP A 426 -9.63 8.46 -2.45
N GLY A 427 -10.75 7.75 -2.31
CA GLY A 427 -11.77 8.05 -1.29
C GLY A 427 -11.52 7.36 0.05
N ALA A 428 -10.55 6.46 0.15
CA ALA A 428 -10.23 5.75 1.38
C ALA A 428 -9.23 6.49 2.26
N THR A 429 -8.19 7.07 1.64
CA THR A 429 -7.16 7.89 2.28
C THR A 429 -6.93 9.13 1.40
N GLN A 430 -7.81 10.12 1.55
CA GLN A 430 -7.86 11.27 0.69
C GLN A 430 -6.55 12.06 0.69
N TYR A 431 -6.13 12.52 -0.47
CA TYR A 431 -4.82 13.15 -0.66
C TYR A 431 -4.61 14.42 0.18
N PHE A 432 -5.67 15.19 0.39
CA PHE A 432 -5.57 16.42 1.18
C PHE A 432 -5.55 16.13 2.69
N ASP A 433 -6.21 15.06 3.13
CA ASP A 433 -6.05 14.52 4.49
C ASP A 433 -4.59 14.15 4.77
N ALA A 434 -3.89 13.60 3.78
CA ALA A 434 -2.47 13.29 3.89
C ALA A 434 -1.61 14.54 4.06
N LYS A 435 -1.86 15.60 3.28
CA LYS A 435 -1.18 16.90 3.43
C LYS A 435 -1.42 17.47 4.83
N TYR A 436 -2.68 17.51 5.28
CA TYR A 436 -3.05 18.01 6.60
C TYR A 436 -2.35 17.22 7.72
N THR A 437 -2.35 15.90 7.65
CA THR A 437 -1.65 15.04 8.60
C THR A 437 -0.16 15.43 8.71
N MET A 438 0.53 15.58 7.58
CA MET A 438 1.95 15.97 7.58
C MET A 438 2.20 17.37 8.15
N TRP A 439 1.27 18.32 7.97
CA TRP A 439 1.38 19.63 8.61
C TRP A 439 1.25 19.55 10.13
N GLN A 440 0.47 18.60 10.64
CA GLN A 440 0.23 18.45 12.08
C GLN A 440 1.33 17.65 12.79
N ILE A 441 2.05 16.76 12.14
CA ILE A 441 3.13 16.00 12.79
C ILE A 441 4.36 16.86 13.10
N ASP A 442 4.60 17.95 12.40
CA ASP A 442 5.66 18.92 12.70
C ASP A 442 5.14 20.36 12.75
N PRO A 443 4.40 20.76 13.80
CA PRO A 443 3.89 22.12 13.91
C PRO A 443 4.98 23.19 14.03
N SER A 444 6.23 22.80 14.31
CA SER A 444 7.37 23.72 14.30
C SER A 444 7.85 24.11 12.91
N GLY A 445 7.49 23.31 11.88
CA GLY A 445 7.92 23.46 10.50
C GLY A 445 9.41 23.25 10.25
N LYS A 446 10.18 22.73 11.23
CA LYS A 446 11.62 22.51 11.10
C LYS A 446 11.98 21.37 10.17
N LEU A 447 11.06 20.41 9.97
CA LEU A 447 11.25 19.24 9.12
C LEU A 447 10.66 19.41 7.72
N LYS A 448 9.96 20.53 7.43
CA LYS A 448 9.19 20.72 6.18
C LYS A 448 10.03 20.55 4.92
N ASP A 449 11.30 20.96 4.92
CA ASP A 449 12.19 20.87 3.75
C ASP A 449 12.63 19.44 3.46
N ARG A 450 12.36 18.49 4.36
CA ARG A 450 12.59 17.06 4.19
C ARG A 450 11.31 16.28 3.88
N LEU A 451 10.19 16.98 3.69
CA LEU A 451 8.91 16.42 3.23
C LEU A 451 8.66 16.77 1.77
N SER A 452 8.26 15.82 0.96
CA SER A 452 7.86 16.05 -0.42
C SER A 452 6.50 15.42 -0.71
N PHE A 453 5.62 16.16 -1.41
CA PHE A 453 4.28 15.71 -1.77
C PHE A 453 4.18 15.52 -3.28
N LYS A 454 3.60 14.40 -3.70
CA LYS A 454 3.34 14.05 -5.09
C LYS A 454 1.88 13.60 -5.24
N GLY A 455 1.14 14.28 -6.10
CA GLY A 455 -0.23 13.95 -6.47
C GLY A 455 -0.30 13.23 -7.80
N TYR A 456 -1.31 12.39 -8.00
CA TYR A 456 -1.49 11.58 -9.20
C TYR A 456 -2.96 11.55 -9.61
N ARG A 457 -3.23 11.52 -10.92
CA ARG A 457 -4.60 11.46 -11.49
C ARG A 457 -5.17 10.05 -11.46
N SER A 458 -5.10 9.40 -10.32
CA SER A 458 -5.48 8.02 -10.05
C SER A 458 -6.04 7.89 -8.61
N GLY A 459 -6.41 6.67 -8.20
CA GLY A 459 -6.93 6.37 -6.87
C GLY A 459 -5.87 5.88 -5.88
N HIS A 460 -6.28 5.01 -4.95
CA HIS A 460 -5.47 4.47 -3.83
C HIS A 460 -4.21 3.76 -4.31
N MET A 461 -4.34 2.92 -5.31
CA MET A 461 -3.23 2.30 -6.02
C MET A 461 -2.89 3.14 -7.26
N MET A 462 -2.33 4.36 -7.04
CA MET A 462 -2.12 5.36 -8.08
C MET A 462 -1.23 4.83 -9.23
N TYR A 463 -0.40 3.85 -8.96
CA TYR A 463 0.49 3.20 -9.91
C TYR A 463 -0.23 2.25 -10.91
N LEU A 464 -1.54 2.07 -10.82
CA LEU A 464 -2.30 1.29 -11.82
C LEU A 464 -2.51 2.06 -13.12
N ARG A 465 -2.57 3.38 -13.10
CA ARG A 465 -2.58 4.21 -14.32
C ARG A 465 -1.15 4.35 -14.85
N ASN A 466 -0.95 4.06 -16.14
CA ASN A 466 0.37 3.96 -16.73
C ASN A 466 1.22 5.23 -16.63
N GLU A 467 0.64 6.41 -16.87
CA GLU A 467 1.34 7.69 -16.72
C GLU A 467 1.79 7.94 -15.28
N ASP A 468 0.92 7.60 -14.32
CA ASP A 468 1.21 7.75 -12.89
C ASP A 468 2.22 6.71 -12.41
N LEU A 469 2.20 5.49 -12.95
CA LEU A 469 3.24 4.47 -12.71
C LEU A 469 4.63 4.97 -13.11
N ILE A 470 4.73 5.55 -14.31
CA ILE A 470 5.98 6.13 -14.82
C ILE A 470 6.47 7.25 -13.90
N SER A 471 5.61 8.23 -13.67
CA SER A 471 5.93 9.41 -12.86
C SER A 471 6.27 9.05 -11.41
N ALA A 472 5.52 8.12 -10.80
CA ALA A 472 5.71 7.72 -9.42
C ALA A 472 7.03 6.98 -9.20
N ASN A 473 7.40 6.09 -10.11
CA ASN A 473 8.71 5.41 -10.05
C ASN A 473 9.88 6.38 -10.34
N ASP A 474 9.70 7.35 -11.23
CA ASP A 474 10.71 8.39 -11.46
C ASP A 474 10.87 9.29 -10.23
N HIS A 475 9.79 9.67 -9.55
CA HIS A 475 9.85 10.38 -8.27
C HIS A 475 10.58 9.58 -7.18
N ILE A 476 10.40 8.24 -7.14
CA ILE A 476 11.17 7.38 -6.21
C ILE A 476 12.66 7.41 -6.54
N ARG A 477 13.05 7.34 -7.83
CA ARG A 477 14.45 7.44 -8.24
C ARG A 477 15.08 8.75 -7.83
N ASP A 478 14.39 9.86 -8.09
CA ASP A 478 14.85 11.20 -7.72
C ASP A 478 14.95 11.36 -6.20
N PHE A 479 13.96 10.84 -5.46
CA PHE A 479 13.96 10.84 -4.00
C PHE A 479 15.14 10.04 -3.42
N ILE A 480 15.42 8.86 -3.94
CA ILE A 480 16.57 8.05 -3.56
C ILE A 480 17.86 8.83 -3.84
N LYS A 481 18.04 9.36 -5.04
CA LYS A 481 19.26 10.11 -5.40
C LYS A 481 19.49 11.34 -4.53
N MET A 482 18.41 12.07 -4.22
CA MET A 482 18.46 13.28 -3.39
C MET A 482 18.83 12.96 -1.93
N SER A 483 18.33 11.84 -1.38
CA SER A 483 18.49 11.46 0.03
C SER A 483 19.64 10.49 0.30
N LEU A 484 20.43 10.11 -0.72
CA LEU A 484 21.63 9.31 -0.53
C LEU A 484 22.68 10.09 0.28
N PRO A 485 23.30 9.46 1.30
CA PRO A 485 24.42 10.06 1.99
C PRO A 485 25.58 10.35 1.03
N LYS A 486 26.16 11.51 1.13
CA LYS A 486 27.37 11.82 0.35
C LYS A 486 28.58 11.12 0.99
N PRO A 487 29.37 10.37 0.20
CA PRO A 487 30.52 9.68 0.74
C PRO A 487 31.51 10.64 1.44
N GLY A 488 31.88 10.31 2.69
CA GLY A 488 32.81 11.10 3.48
C GLY A 488 32.23 12.33 4.19
N GLU A 489 30.92 12.65 3.98
CA GLU A 489 30.27 13.72 4.74
C GLU A 489 29.61 13.15 6.01
N PRO A 490 29.89 13.72 7.20
CA PRO A 490 29.26 13.27 8.43
C PRO A 490 27.83 13.76 8.53
N ALA A 491 26.94 12.96 9.16
CA ALA A 491 25.59 13.39 9.52
C ALA A 491 25.65 14.45 10.63
N LYS A 492 25.13 15.63 10.34
CA LYS A 492 25.01 16.71 11.33
C LYS A 492 23.92 17.70 10.93
N TYR A 493 23.37 18.39 11.92
CA TYR A 493 22.45 19.52 11.73
C TYR A 493 23.23 20.81 11.49
#